data_d2e3d41f2be8bae6c6b7236c4602f078
#
_entry.id   d2e3d41f2be8bae6c6b7236c4602f078
#
_cell.length_a   1.000
_cell.length_b   1.000
_cell.length_c   1.000
_cell.angle_alpha   90.00
_cell.angle_beta   90.00
_cell.angle_gamma   90.00
#
_symmetry.space_group_name_H-M   'P 1'
#
loop_
_entity.id
_entity.type
_entity.pdbx_description
1 polymer ?
#
loop_
_entity_poly.entity_id
_entity_poly.type
_entity_poly.pdbx_seq_one_letter_code
_entity_poly.pdbx_strand_id
1 'polypeptide(L)'
;MGLSEKIKKIRNDNKLTQEQFAEKMLVSRTAVSKWENGTCYPSIDSLKYMSEEFNISLDELMSNEEMLDIVKIENYSISSKYNGLLFCILDMIRIIFIFLPLYSFKTSNFIYSVSLFESNNLGFLLKFILMNMFIMFLILGIIELILNRRK
;
A
#
# COMPACT_ATOMS: atom_id res chain seq x y z
N MET A 1 22.13 -9.49 21.52
CA MET A 1 22.34 -8.14 21.00
C MET A 1 21.41 -7.95 19.82
N GLY A 2 20.43 -7.07 19.95
CA GLY A 2 19.43 -6.84 18.92
C GLY A 2 19.96 -5.99 17.76
N LEU A 3 19.23 -5.96 16.63
CA LEU A 3 19.62 -5.21 15.42
C LEU A 3 19.94 -3.73 15.73
N SER A 4 19.11 -3.06 16.53
CA SER A 4 19.32 -1.66 16.92
C SER A 4 20.66 -1.41 17.62
N GLU A 5 21.04 -2.31 18.52
CA GLU A 5 22.33 -2.23 19.21
C GLU A 5 23.50 -2.51 18.27
N LYS A 6 23.34 -3.43 17.33
CA LYS A 6 24.35 -3.74 16.32
C LYS A 6 24.57 -2.56 15.38
N ILE A 7 23.51 -1.92 14.90
CA ILE A 7 23.60 -0.70 14.06
C ILE A 7 24.36 0.41 14.80
N LYS A 8 24.00 0.66 16.07
CA LYS A 8 24.68 1.64 16.90
C LYS A 8 26.16 1.31 17.12
N LYS A 9 26.47 0.02 17.29
CA LYS A 9 27.85 -0.46 17.42
C LYS A 9 28.64 -0.22 16.15
N ILE A 10 28.12 -0.60 14.99
CA ILE A 10 28.75 -0.39 13.68
C ILE A 10 29.09 1.09 13.48
N ARG A 11 28.15 1.99 13.76
CA ARG A 11 28.39 3.43 13.67
C ARG A 11 29.52 3.88 14.61
N ASN A 12 29.49 3.44 15.86
CA ASN A 12 30.50 3.84 16.86
C ASN A 12 31.89 3.29 16.53
N ASP A 13 32.00 2.03 16.10
CA ASP A 13 33.24 1.38 15.70
C ASP A 13 33.89 2.11 14.50
N ASN A 14 33.08 2.67 13.62
CA ASN A 14 33.54 3.53 12.52
C ASN A 14 33.71 5.00 12.91
N LYS A 15 33.53 5.37 14.19
CA LYS A 15 33.66 6.75 14.71
C LYS A 15 32.78 7.77 14.01
N LEU A 16 31.60 7.37 13.55
CA LEU A 16 30.66 8.22 12.84
C LEU A 16 29.62 8.83 13.78
N THR A 17 29.23 10.08 13.54
CA THR A 17 28.02 10.66 14.13
C THR A 17 26.78 10.08 13.45
N GLN A 18 25.58 10.21 14.05
CA GLN A 18 24.33 9.78 13.40
C GLN A 18 24.11 10.48 12.05
N GLU A 19 24.53 11.73 11.90
CA GLU A 19 24.47 12.51 10.66
C GLU A 19 25.38 11.89 9.59
N GLN A 20 26.65 11.69 9.90
CA GLN A 20 27.63 11.09 8.99
C GLN A 20 27.27 9.65 8.58
N PHE A 21 26.71 8.88 9.51
CA PHE A 21 26.21 7.53 9.22
C PHE A 21 25.00 7.59 8.29
N ALA A 22 24.08 8.54 8.49
CA ALA A 22 22.91 8.74 7.64
C ALA A 22 23.31 9.16 6.22
N GLU A 23 24.27 10.08 6.08
CA GLU A 23 24.83 10.47 4.77
C GLU A 23 25.42 9.26 4.04
N LYS A 24 26.22 8.46 4.74
CA LYS A 24 26.85 7.26 4.19
C LYS A 24 25.81 6.23 3.76
N MET A 25 24.74 6.09 4.52
CA MET A 25 23.64 5.17 4.25
C MET A 25 22.58 5.71 3.27
N LEU A 26 22.75 6.93 2.77
CA LEU A 26 21.81 7.62 1.87
C LEU A 26 20.39 7.73 2.45
N VAL A 27 20.28 7.92 3.76
CA VAL A 27 19.03 8.04 4.52
C VAL A 27 18.98 9.30 5.36
N SER A 28 17.84 9.62 5.95
CA SER A 28 17.74 10.74 6.87
C SER A 28 18.35 10.40 8.25
N ARG A 29 18.91 11.40 8.96
CA ARG A 29 19.35 11.26 10.35
C ARG A 29 18.24 10.72 11.25
N THR A 30 16.98 11.12 11.01
CA THR A 30 15.82 10.65 11.76
C THR A 30 15.57 9.15 11.58
N ALA A 31 15.86 8.59 10.41
CA ALA A 31 15.78 7.15 10.17
C ALA A 31 16.81 6.41 11.01
N VAL A 32 18.07 6.86 10.98
CA VAL A 32 19.14 6.28 11.79
C VAL A 32 18.80 6.31 13.28
N SER A 33 18.31 7.45 13.78
CA SER A 33 17.87 7.57 15.17
C SER A 33 16.77 6.58 15.54
N LYS A 34 15.79 6.37 14.66
CA LYS A 34 14.71 5.38 14.86
C LYS A 34 15.24 3.94 14.87
N TRP A 35 16.19 3.62 14.01
CA TRP A 35 16.83 2.31 13.95
C TRP A 35 17.60 2.00 15.23
N GLU A 36 18.44 2.95 15.70
CA GLU A 36 19.23 2.78 16.91
C GLU A 36 18.39 2.71 18.19
N ASN A 37 17.20 3.33 18.18
CA ASN A 37 16.25 3.29 19.31
C ASN A 37 15.26 2.11 19.21
N GLY A 38 15.35 1.28 18.17
CA GLY A 38 14.45 0.14 17.96
C GLY A 38 12.99 0.51 17.66
N THR A 39 12.73 1.79 17.31
CA THR A 39 11.38 2.28 17.02
C THR A 39 10.91 1.88 15.61
N CYS A 40 11.85 1.63 14.69
CA CYS A 40 11.60 1.24 13.32
C CYS A 40 12.74 0.34 12.84
N TYR A 41 12.41 -0.64 12.01
CA TYR A 41 13.43 -1.45 11.33
C TYR A 41 13.91 -0.75 10.05
N PRO A 42 15.20 -0.93 9.65
CA PRO A 42 15.67 -0.60 8.32
C PRO A 42 14.93 -1.46 7.28
N SER A 43 14.83 -0.96 6.04
CA SER A 43 14.39 -1.77 4.91
C SER A 43 15.42 -2.85 4.56
N ILE A 44 14.99 -3.90 3.84
CA ILE A 44 15.90 -4.95 3.35
C ILE A 44 17.02 -4.33 2.49
N ASP A 45 16.69 -3.36 1.66
CA ASP A 45 17.68 -2.66 0.83
C ASP A 45 18.69 -1.89 1.66
N SER A 46 18.24 -1.22 2.74
CA SER A 46 19.14 -0.53 3.67
C SER A 46 20.08 -1.51 4.40
N LEU A 47 19.59 -2.70 4.76
CA LEU A 47 20.40 -3.73 5.39
C LEU A 47 21.44 -4.32 4.44
N LYS A 48 21.08 -4.56 3.18
CA LYS A 48 22.03 -4.99 2.16
C LYS A 48 23.11 -3.94 1.94
N TYR A 49 22.70 -2.68 1.78
CA TYR A 49 23.63 -1.59 1.60
C TYR A 49 24.58 -1.45 2.80
N MET A 50 24.07 -1.59 4.04
CA MET A 50 24.87 -1.59 5.26
C MET A 50 25.88 -2.74 5.29
N SER A 51 25.45 -3.94 4.90
CA SER A 51 26.29 -5.13 4.78
C SER A 51 27.46 -4.91 3.82
N GLU A 52 27.20 -4.33 2.66
CA GLU A 52 28.20 -4.02 1.62
C GLU A 52 29.15 -2.89 2.08
N GLU A 53 28.59 -1.78 2.58
CA GLU A 53 29.36 -0.59 2.95
C GLU A 53 30.31 -0.80 4.14
N PHE A 54 29.87 -1.61 5.11
CA PHE A 54 30.66 -1.91 6.31
C PHE A 54 31.30 -3.30 6.30
N ASN A 55 31.18 -4.04 5.19
CA ASN A 55 31.74 -5.39 5.00
C ASN A 55 31.37 -6.35 6.15
N ILE A 56 30.09 -6.37 6.51
CA ILE A 56 29.50 -7.20 7.58
C ILE A 56 28.47 -8.13 6.91
N SER A 57 28.43 -9.41 7.28
CA SER A 57 27.43 -10.32 6.73
C SER A 57 26.02 -9.99 7.24
N LEU A 58 24.99 -10.26 6.42
CA LEU A 58 23.59 -10.08 6.86
C LEU A 58 23.24 -10.95 8.06
N ASP A 59 23.80 -12.17 8.14
CA ASP A 59 23.62 -13.09 9.27
C ASP A 59 24.24 -12.54 10.57
N GLU A 60 25.30 -11.74 10.45
CA GLU A 60 25.90 -11.05 11.60
C GLU A 60 25.09 -9.84 12.02
N LEU A 61 24.47 -9.15 11.05
CA LEU A 61 23.59 -8.00 11.32
C LEU A 61 22.32 -8.41 12.02
N MET A 62 21.68 -9.52 11.63
CA MET A 62 20.35 -9.88 12.10
C MET A 62 20.18 -11.39 12.26
N SER A 63 19.31 -11.77 13.17
CA SER A 63 18.85 -13.15 13.30
C SER A 63 17.79 -13.49 12.22
N ASN A 64 17.61 -14.79 11.97
CA ASN A 64 16.56 -15.25 11.06
C ASN A 64 15.15 -14.77 11.49
N GLU A 65 14.89 -14.64 12.79
CA GLU A 65 13.61 -14.16 13.31
C GLU A 65 13.40 -12.67 12.99
N GLU A 66 14.41 -11.83 13.20
CA GLU A 66 14.37 -10.41 12.87
C GLU A 66 14.17 -10.20 11.36
N MET A 67 14.81 -11.03 10.52
CA MET A 67 14.64 -11.00 9.07
C MET A 67 13.19 -11.33 8.65
N LEU A 68 12.59 -12.35 9.26
CA LEU A 68 11.20 -12.72 8.99
C LEU A 68 10.22 -11.59 9.37
N ASP A 69 10.47 -10.89 10.45
CA ASP A 69 9.61 -9.79 10.89
C ASP A 69 9.71 -8.57 9.94
N ILE A 70 10.89 -8.25 9.46
CA ILE A 70 11.09 -7.20 8.46
C ILE A 70 10.38 -7.53 7.17
N VAL A 71 10.52 -8.77 6.67
CA VAL A 71 9.83 -9.23 5.45
C VAL A 71 8.31 -9.16 5.60
N LYS A 72 7.76 -9.51 6.77
CA LYS A 72 6.32 -9.39 7.03
C LYS A 72 5.87 -7.93 6.99
N ILE A 73 6.61 -7.02 7.64
CA ILE A 73 6.29 -5.58 7.68
C ILE A 73 6.34 -4.99 6.26
N GLU A 74 7.36 -5.30 5.47
CA GLU A 74 7.46 -4.83 4.09
C GLU A 74 6.32 -5.37 3.21
N ASN A 75 6.04 -6.67 3.25
CA ASN A 75 4.93 -7.26 2.51
C ASN A 75 3.58 -6.66 2.89
N TYR A 76 3.36 -6.39 4.18
CA TYR A 76 2.13 -5.73 4.63
C TYR A 76 2.02 -4.30 4.10
N SER A 77 3.10 -3.53 4.09
CA SER A 77 3.10 -2.16 3.58
C SER A 77 2.85 -2.09 2.07
N ILE A 78 3.44 -3.02 1.32
CA ILE A 78 3.25 -3.17 -0.12
C ILE A 78 1.80 -3.56 -0.41
N SER A 79 1.29 -4.60 0.24
CA SER A 79 -0.08 -5.09 0.07
C SER A 79 -1.11 -4.00 0.35
N SER A 80 -0.93 -3.21 1.40
CA SER A 80 -1.88 -2.14 1.75
C SER A 80 -1.94 -1.02 0.71
N LYS A 81 -0.81 -0.69 0.05
CA LYS A 81 -0.77 0.29 -1.05
C LYS A 81 -1.49 -0.22 -2.30
N TYR A 82 -1.26 -1.48 -2.67
CA TYR A 82 -1.88 -2.08 -3.85
C TYR A 82 -3.38 -2.29 -3.67
N ASN A 83 -3.85 -2.65 -2.48
CA ASN A 83 -5.28 -2.81 -2.21
C ASN A 83 -6.03 -1.50 -2.44
N GLY A 84 -5.55 -0.36 -1.93
CA GLY A 84 -6.20 0.94 -2.17
C GLY A 84 -6.29 1.30 -3.65
N LEU A 85 -5.22 1.05 -4.42
CA LEU A 85 -5.21 1.31 -5.87
C LEU A 85 -6.16 0.37 -6.63
N LEU A 86 -6.23 -0.91 -6.24
CA LEU A 86 -7.13 -1.88 -6.82
C LEU A 86 -8.60 -1.48 -6.65
N PHE A 87 -8.99 -1.02 -5.45
CA PHE A 87 -10.35 -0.54 -5.18
C PHE A 87 -10.69 0.69 -6.02
N CYS A 88 -9.78 1.66 -6.15
CA CYS A 88 -9.99 2.82 -7.01
C CYS A 88 -10.23 2.41 -8.48
N ILE A 89 -9.48 1.45 -9.00
CA ILE A 89 -9.67 0.94 -10.38
C ILE A 89 -11.02 0.26 -10.52
N LEU A 90 -11.42 -0.58 -9.57
CA LEU A 90 -12.73 -1.25 -9.59
C LEU A 90 -13.90 -0.27 -9.55
N ASP A 91 -13.78 0.81 -8.78
CA ASP A 91 -14.81 1.85 -8.71
C ASP A 91 -14.91 2.65 -10.02
N MET A 92 -13.77 2.95 -10.67
CA MET A 92 -13.77 3.57 -12.01
C MET A 92 -14.43 2.68 -13.07
N ILE A 93 -14.17 1.38 -13.07
CA ILE A 93 -14.81 0.42 -13.98
C ILE A 93 -16.33 0.41 -13.76
N ARG A 94 -16.80 0.45 -12.53
CA ARG A 94 -18.25 0.51 -12.22
C ARG A 94 -18.91 1.78 -12.75
N ILE A 95 -18.26 2.93 -12.61
CA ILE A 95 -18.77 4.21 -13.16
C ILE A 95 -18.94 4.08 -14.68
N ILE A 96 -17.96 3.50 -15.36
CA ILE A 96 -18.02 3.26 -16.81
C ILE A 96 -19.21 2.38 -17.15
N PHE A 97 -19.46 1.28 -16.41
CA PHE A 97 -20.59 0.38 -16.65
C PHE A 97 -21.97 1.04 -16.51
N ILE A 98 -22.10 2.07 -15.67
CA ILE A 98 -23.36 2.82 -15.51
C ILE A 98 -23.69 3.64 -16.76
N PHE A 99 -22.66 4.22 -17.40
CA PHE A 99 -22.84 5.09 -18.57
C PHE A 99 -22.81 4.33 -19.90
N LEU A 100 -22.22 3.13 -19.95
CA LEU A 100 -22.18 2.34 -21.15
C LEU A 100 -23.59 1.87 -21.55
N PRO A 101 -23.97 1.95 -22.86
CA PRO A 101 -25.26 1.50 -23.35
C PRO A 101 -25.28 -0.04 -23.48
N LEU A 102 -25.29 -0.72 -22.36
CA LEU A 102 -25.24 -2.20 -22.28
C LEU A 102 -26.63 -2.84 -22.22
N TYR A 103 -27.67 -2.03 -21.97
CA TYR A 103 -29.03 -2.54 -21.82
C TYR A 103 -29.77 -2.46 -23.13
N SER A 104 -30.33 -3.57 -23.57
CA SER A 104 -31.10 -3.66 -24.79
C SER A 104 -32.54 -3.24 -24.56
N PHE A 105 -33.04 -2.30 -25.40
CA PHE A 105 -34.41 -1.88 -25.42
C PHE A 105 -35.02 -2.28 -26.78
N LYS A 106 -36.09 -3.06 -26.77
CA LYS A 106 -36.80 -3.52 -27.96
C LYS A 106 -38.11 -2.75 -28.16
N THR A 107 -38.21 -2.02 -29.25
CA THR A 107 -39.45 -1.45 -29.76
C THR A 107 -39.95 -2.29 -30.95
N SER A 108 -41.18 -2.11 -31.40
CA SER A 108 -41.83 -2.92 -32.44
C SER A 108 -40.99 -3.12 -33.69
N ASN A 109 -40.14 -2.17 -34.07
CA ASN A 109 -39.37 -2.21 -35.32
C ASN A 109 -37.85 -2.15 -35.16
N PHE A 110 -37.31 -1.79 -33.95
CA PHE A 110 -35.89 -1.60 -33.75
C PHE A 110 -35.43 -2.06 -32.37
N ILE A 111 -34.17 -2.50 -32.29
CA ILE A 111 -33.46 -2.79 -31.02
C ILE A 111 -32.35 -1.78 -30.89
N TYR A 112 -32.33 -1.00 -29.83
CA TYR A 112 -31.23 -0.09 -29.52
C TYR A 112 -30.73 -0.33 -28.09
N SER A 113 -29.46 -0.04 -27.89
CA SER A 113 -28.83 -0.15 -26.57
C SER A 113 -28.93 1.18 -25.83
N VAL A 114 -29.30 1.12 -24.58
CA VAL A 114 -29.49 2.28 -23.70
C VAL A 114 -28.64 2.15 -22.44
N SER A 115 -28.28 3.28 -21.85
CA SER A 115 -27.59 3.29 -20.55
C SER A 115 -28.55 2.89 -19.42
N LEU A 116 -27.99 2.54 -18.26
CA LEU A 116 -28.76 2.16 -17.07
C LEU A 116 -29.76 3.26 -16.66
N PHE A 117 -29.38 4.52 -16.82
CA PHE A 117 -30.23 5.66 -16.48
C PHE A 117 -31.44 5.81 -17.39
N GLU A 118 -31.29 5.50 -18.65
CA GLU A 118 -32.28 5.74 -19.68
C GLU A 118 -33.25 4.55 -19.87
N SER A 119 -32.90 3.36 -19.34
CA SER A 119 -33.72 2.16 -19.48
C SER A 119 -35.00 2.24 -18.62
N ASN A 120 -36.14 2.51 -19.23
CA ASN A 120 -37.44 2.53 -18.55
C ASN A 120 -37.97 1.13 -18.19
N ASN A 121 -37.40 0.06 -18.75
CA ASN A 121 -37.80 -1.32 -18.49
C ASN A 121 -37.19 -1.97 -17.27
N LEU A 122 -36.12 -1.39 -16.73
CA LEU A 122 -35.61 -1.82 -15.42
C LEU A 122 -36.57 -1.32 -14.34
N GLY A 123 -37.23 -2.23 -13.64
CA GLY A 123 -38.13 -1.89 -12.55
C GLY A 123 -37.41 -0.95 -11.54
N PHE A 124 -38.17 0.03 -11.04
CA PHE A 124 -37.68 1.02 -10.06
C PHE A 124 -36.86 0.38 -8.94
N LEU A 125 -37.28 -0.79 -8.48
CA LEU A 125 -36.65 -1.56 -7.41
C LEU A 125 -35.22 -2.00 -7.78
N LEU A 126 -34.99 -2.45 -9.02
CA LEU A 126 -33.68 -2.89 -9.48
C LEU A 126 -32.70 -1.70 -9.64
N LYS A 127 -33.18 -0.59 -10.20
CA LYS A 127 -32.39 0.66 -10.26
C LYS A 127 -31.99 1.13 -8.85
N PHE A 128 -32.95 1.09 -7.92
CA PHE A 128 -32.71 1.49 -6.53
C PHE A 128 -31.67 0.59 -5.84
N ILE A 129 -31.74 -0.73 -6.02
CA ILE A 129 -30.75 -1.68 -5.48
C ILE A 129 -29.37 -1.43 -6.05
N LEU A 130 -29.23 -1.25 -7.37
CA LEU A 130 -27.96 -0.98 -8.02
C LEU A 130 -27.34 0.35 -7.56
N MET A 131 -28.14 1.40 -7.42
CA MET A 131 -27.70 2.70 -6.88
C MET A 131 -27.23 2.59 -5.44
N ASN A 132 -27.97 1.88 -4.58
CA ASN A 132 -27.55 1.69 -3.18
C ASN A 132 -26.28 0.84 -3.07
N MET A 133 -26.15 -0.22 -3.83
CA MET A 133 -24.89 -0.98 -3.91
C MET A 133 -23.72 -0.08 -4.30
N PHE A 134 -23.88 0.78 -5.30
CA PHE A 134 -22.84 1.71 -5.74
C PHE A 134 -22.42 2.65 -4.62
N ILE A 135 -23.38 3.28 -3.93
CA ILE A 135 -23.11 4.20 -2.81
C ILE A 135 -22.39 3.47 -1.67
N MET A 136 -22.82 2.25 -1.31
CA MET A 136 -22.20 1.47 -0.26
C MET A 136 -20.74 1.14 -0.57
N PHE A 137 -20.41 0.76 -1.80
CA PHE A 137 -19.04 0.48 -2.19
C PHE A 137 -18.17 1.74 -2.24
N LEU A 138 -18.73 2.89 -2.64
CA LEU A 138 -18.03 4.17 -2.63
C LEU A 138 -17.67 4.59 -1.20
N ILE A 139 -18.59 4.41 -0.25
CA ILE A 139 -18.37 4.67 1.17
C ILE A 139 -17.27 3.75 1.72
N LEU A 140 -17.29 2.45 1.39
CA LEU A 140 -16.26 1.49 1.79
C LEU A 140 -14.88 1.87 1.26
N GLY A 141 -14.77 2.27 0.00
CA GLY A 141 -13.51 2.74 -0.59
C GLY A 141 -12.97 3.98 0.11
N ILE A 142 -13.84 4.95 0.46
CA ILE A 142 -13.44 6.15 1.21
C ILE A 142 -12.97 5.79 2.62
N ILE A 143 -13.67 4.91 3.32
CA ILE A 143 -13.30 4.45 4.68
C ILE A 143 -11.92 3.79 4.65
N GLU A 144 -11.66 2.94 3.68
CA GLU A 144 -10.38 2.24 3.54
C GLU A 144 -9.25 3.23 3.23
N LEU A 145 -9.49 4.23 2.40
CA LEU A 145 -8.53 5.28 2.08
C LEU A 145 -8.19 6.13 3.32
N ILE A 146 -9.18 6.42 4.17
CA ILE A 146 -8.99 7.15 5.44
C ILE A 146 -8.20 6.30 6.44
N LEU A 147 -8.54 5.01 6.58
CA LEU A 147 -7.84 4.09 7.49
C LEU A 147 -6.38 3.87 7.08
N ASN A 148 -6.11 3.81 5.77
CA ASN A 148 -4.76 3.66 5.25
C ASN A 148 -3.90 4.93 5.40
N ARG A 149 -4.52 6.11 5.48
CA ARG A 149 -3.82 7.38 5.75
C ARG A 149 -3.41 7.57 7.23
N ARG A 150 -4.06 6.84 8.14
CA ARG A 150 -3.81 6.96 9.60
C ARG A 150 -2.72 6.02 10.12
N LYS A 151 -2.20 5.12 9.29
CA LYS A 151 -1.04 4.24 9.57
C LYS A 151 0.22 4.78 8.93
#